data_ac5e0550464fcf1db423bcedee856998
#
_entry.id   ac5e0550464fcf1db423bcedee856998
#
_cell.length_a   1.000
_cell.length_b   1.000
_cell.length_c   1.000
_cell.angle_alpha   90.00
_cell.angle_beta   90.00
_cell.angle_gamma   90.00
#
_symmetry.space_group_name_H-M   'P 1'
#
loop_
_entity.id
_entity.type
_entity.pdbx_description
1 polymer ?
#
loop_
_entity_poly.entity_id
_entity_poly.type
_entity_poly.pdbx_seq_one_letter_code
_entity_poly.pdbx_strand_id
1 'polypeptide(L)'
;LLEHTKKIEAVEEVPLLEALGRILAEDAVATFDNPPFDRSPLDGYAFAASGTKGAQKEAPASFRIIGEECAGDFFAQEVPEGAAVRLMTGAAIPKGCDCVVRQEDVTVQDECILVPYELHHHENYCFAGEDVRKGTLAVKRGTELTAAHLGVLASLGLGTVKVRRRPRIAIASTGDELVLPGEPLRPGKIYNSNLYVLAGRLRELGFGPEVLGILPDDAAKAASFIAGWREKVDLFLTTGGVSVGKKDIMHEVVRRIGTRLFWRVCIKPGAPVIAYTAGDMLGIALSGNPFASYATFELLTRPVLAALAGRSDVAYRAAEGFLADAFPKPSYGRRFIRAHYADGIFSIPAQHDSGSLFSAAGCNALIDIPAGTEPLVAGTRVKGVLL
;
A
#
# COMPACT_ATOMS: atom_id res chain seq x y z
N LEU A 1 20.59 -3.25 -12.17
CA LEU A 1 19.88 -2.18 -11.45
C LEU A 1 19.71 -2.52 -9.98
N LEU A 2 19.12 -3.66 -9.65
CA LEU A 2 18.84 -4.04 -8.27
C LEU A 2 20.10 -4.17 -7.40
N GLU A 3 21.21 -4.60 -7.95
CA GLU A 3 22.51 -4.65 -7.26
C GLU A 3 23.01 -3.27 -6.81
N HIS A 4 22.60 -2.23 -7.54
CA HIS A 4 22.92 -0.82 -7.25
C HIS A 4 21.80 -0.09 -6.53
N THR A 5 20.74 -0.81 -6.11
CA THR A 5 19.60 -0.24 -5.40
C THR A 5 19.74 -0.50 -3.91
N LYS A 6 20.06 0.54 -3.16
CA LYS A 6 20.17 0.45 -1.69
C LYS A 6 18.80 0.72 -1.06
N LYS A 7 18.30 -0.24 -0.28
CA LYS A 7 17.08 -0.06 0.50
C LYS A 7 17.23 1.15 1.45
N ILE A 8 16.22 1.98 1.50
CA ILE A 8 16.22 3.15 2.38
C ILE A 8 15.98 2.69 3.81
N GLU A 9 16.98 2.94 4.66
CA GLU A 9 16.93 2.62 6.10
C GLU A 9 16.66 3.87 6.97
N ALA A 10 16.65 5.06 6.36
CA ALA A 10 16.32 6.30 7.07
C ALA A 10 14.89 6.23 7.62
N VAL A 11 14.73 6.71 8.85
CA VAL A 11 13.48 6.65 9.62
C VAL A 11 12.91 8.05 9.79
N GLU A 12 11.59 8.14 9.75
CA GLU A 12 10.83 9.34 10.07
C GLU A 12 9.63 8.97 10.95
N GLU A 13 9.21 9.88 11.79
CA GLU A 13 8.01 9.73 12.59
C GLU A 13 6.84 10.43 11.88
N VAL A 14 5.72 9.73 11.76
CA VAL A 14 4.53 10.24 11.05
C VAL A 14 3.27 10.00 11.87
N PRO A 15 2.22 10.84 11.70
CA PRO A 15 0.89 10.54 12.20
C PRO A 15 0.41 9.17 11.72
N LEU A 16 -0.31 8.43 12.58
CA LEU A 16 -0.70 7.05 12.31
C LEU A 16 -1.45 6.88 10.98
N LEU A 17 -2.33 7.79 10.61
CA LEU A 17 -3.05 7.73 9.32
C LEU A 17 -2.14 7.89 8.10
N GLU A 18 -1.02 8.60 8.24
CA GLU A 18 -0.03 8.77 7.16
C GLU A 18 0.91 7.57 7.03
N ALA A 19 0.81 6.62 7.96
CA ALA A 19 1.62 5.41 7.97
C ALA A 19 1.07 4.29 7.06
N LEU A 20 -0.11 4.46 6.47
CA LEU A 20 -0.68 3.48 5.54
C LEU A 20 0.27 3.21 4.35
N GLY A 21 0.55 1.93 4.08
CA GLY A 21 1.49 1.51 3.04
C GLY A 21 2.95 1.86 3.32
N ARG A 22 3.29 2.26 4.55
CA ARG A 22 4.67 2.51 4.99
C ARG A 22 5.24 1.27 5.66
N ILE A 23 6.55 1.19 5.74
CA ILE A 23 7.25 0.11 6.44
C ILE A 23 7.55 0.53 7.87
N LEU A 24 7.04 -0.21 8.84
CA LEU A 24 7.29 0.04 10.27
C LEU A 24 8.79 -0.08 10.57
N ALA A 25 9.36 0.92 11.27
CA ALA A 25 10.80 1.01 11.50
C ALA A 25 11.25 0.38 12.83
N GLU A 26 10.34 0.15 13.77
CA GLU A 26 10.59 -0.48 15.08
C GLU A 26 9.44 -1.43 15.45
N ASP A 27 9.68 -2.33 16.38
CA ASP A 27 8.65 -3.23 16.87
C ASP A 27 7.61 -2.46 17.70
N ALA A 28 6.33 -2.67 17.42
CA ALA A 28 5.24 -2.14 18.23
C ALA A 28 4.81 -3.20 19.24
N VAL A 29 5.07 -2.93 20.52
CA VAL A 29 4.76 -3.81 21.64
C VAL A 29 3.64 -3.19 22.47
N ALA A 30 2.64 -3.98 22.85
CA ALA A 30 1.55 -3.54 23.69
C ALA A 30 2.05 -3.11 25.08
N THR A 31 1.77 -1.87 25.48
CA THR A 31 2.18 -1.32 26.78
C THR A 31 1.17 -1.55 27.87
N PHE A 32 -0.04 -1.95 27.52
CA PHE A 32 -1.16 -2.31 28.41
C PHE A 32 -1.98 -3.45 27.77
N ASP A 33 -2.89 -4.03 28.53
CA ASP A 33 -3.82 -5.05 28.04
C ASP A 33 -4.90 -4.40 27.17
N ASN A 34 -5.27 -5.03 26.06
CA ASN A 34 -6.39 -4.60 25.23
C ASN A 34 -7.46 -5.72 25.16
N PRO A 35 -8.72 -5.53 25.64
CA PRO A 35 -9.20 -4.34 26.36
C PRO A 35 -8.46 -4.12 27.70
N PRO A 36 -8.42 -2.87 28.22
CA PRO A 36 -7.65 -2.53 29.42
C PRO A 36 -8.33 -2.93 30.74
N PHE A 37 -9.55 -3.40 30.67
CA PHE A 37 -10.35 -3.86 31.82
C PHE A 37 -11.30 -4.97 31.37
N ASP A 38 -11.80 -5.74 32.36
CA ASP A 38 -12.84 -6.72 32.13
C ASP A 38 -14.15 -6.03 31.78
N ARG A 39 -14.86 -6.51 30.75
CA ARG A 39 -16.04 -5.83 30.21
C ARG A 39 -17.16 -6.76 29.83
N SER A 40 -18.38 -6.23 29.76
CA SER A 40 -19.55 -6.95 29.28
C SER A 40 -19.52 -7.06 27.73
N PRO A 41 -19.68 -8.28 27.19
CA PRO A 41 -19.83 -8.45 25.73
C PRO A 41 -21.26 -8.15 25.24
N LEU A 42 -22.20 -7.87 26.12
CA LEU A 42 -23.63 -7.72 25.81
C LEU A 42 -24.32 -6.74 26.77
N ASP A 43 -25.54 -6.33 26.42
CA ASP A 43 -26.41 -5.57 27.28
C ASP A 43 -27.06 -6.53 28.31
N GLY A 44 -26.94 -6.22 29.60
CA GLY A 44 -27.38 -7.15 30.62
C GLY A 44 -27.23 -6.64 32.04
N TYR A 45 -27.10 -7.56 32.96
CA TYR A 45 -26.94 -7.27 34.39
C TYR A 45 -25.76 -8.07 34.93
N ALA A 46 -24.84 -7.39 35.60
CA ALA A 46 -23.69 -7.99 36.26
C ALA A 46 -23.97 -8.21 37.76
N PHE A 47 -23.57 -9.36 38.28
CA PHE A 47 -23.67 -9.75 39.68
C PHE A 47 -22.70 -10.91 39.97
N ALA A 48 -22.70 -11.41 41.21
CA ALA A 48 -21.95 -12.61 41.56
C ALA A 48 -22.76 -13.87 41.19
N ALA A 49 -22.20 -14.72 40.30
CA ALA A 49 -22.85 -15.96 39.83
C ALA A 49 -23.30 -16.89 40.95
N SER A 50 -22.59 -16.91 42.09
CA SER A 50 -22.93 -17.69 43.26
C SER A 50 -24.34 -17.44 43.78
N GLY A 51 -24.87 -16.21 43.56
CA GLY A 51 -26.24 -15.84 43.95
C GLY A 51 -27.33 -16.50 43.11
N THR A 52 -26.98 -17.15 41.98
CA THR A 52 -27.95 -17.88 41.15
C THR A 52 -28.03 -19.37 41.46
N LYS A 53 -27.30 -19.86 42.47
CA LYS A 53 -27.27 -21.27 42.81
C LYS A 53 -28.64 -21.81 43.14
N GLY A 54 -29.08 -22.84 42.44
CA GLY A 54 -30.41 -23.45 42.59
C GLY A 54 -31.52 -22.67 41.90
N ALA A 55 -31.21 -21.60 41.16
CA ALA A 55 -32.21 -20.83 40.42
C ALA A 55 -32.84 -21.69 39.30
N GLN A 56 -34.16 -21.64 39.22
CA GLN A 56 -34.95 -22.31 38.19
C GLN A 56 -36.17 -21.44 37.85
N LYS A 57 -36.85 -21.76 36.76
CA LYS A 57 -37.95 -20.95 36.25
C LYS A 57 -39.08 -20.71 37.28
N GLU A 58 -39.34 -21.71 38.11
CA GLU A 58 -40.36 -21.68 39.16
C GLU A 58 -39.88 -21.00 40.44
N ALA A 59 -38.56 -20.87 40.61
CA ALA A 59 -37.92 -20.25 41.77
C ALA A 59 -36.69 -19.46 41.31
N PRO A 60 -36.88 -18.31 40.62
CA PRO A 60 -35.80 -17.51 40.10
C PRO A 60 -34.99 -16.84 41.23
N ALA A 61 -33.70 -16.66 41.01
CA ALA A 61 -32.86 -15.82 41.87
C ALA A 61 -33.20 -14.35 41.67
N SER A 62 -33.26 -13.57 42.77
CA SER A 62 -33.60 -12.15 42.75
C SER A 62 -32.40 -11.29 43.11
N PHE A 63 -32.10 -10.26 42.31
CA PHE A 63 -31.03 -9.29 42.54
C PHE A 63 -31.60 -7.89 42.48
N ARG A 64 -31.30 -7.04 43.45
CA ARG A 64 -31.70 -5.64 43.45
C ARG A 64 -30.82 -4.84 42.52
N ILE A 65 -31.40 -4.08 41.63
CA ILE A 65 -30.66 -3.16 40.72
C ILE A 65 -30.20 -1.95 41.55
N ILE A 66 -28.89 -1.75 41.67
CA ILE A 66 -28.29 -0.67 42.45
C ILE A 66 -27.66 0.44 41.59
N GLY A 67 -27.60 0.24 40.27
CA GLY A 67 -27.09 1.21 39.36
C GLY A 67 -27.10 0.73 37.92
N GLU A 68 -26.66 1.62 37.04
CA GLU A 68 -26.50 1.37 35.60
C GLU A 68 -25.16 1.95 35.18
N GLU A 69 -24.45 1.24 34.30
CA GLU A 69 -23.17 1.67 33.74
C GLU A 69 -23.19 1.54 32.22
N CYS A 70 -22.96 2.63 31.52
CA CYS A 70 -22.80 2.66 30.10
C CYS A 70 -21.33 2.51 29.70
N ALA A 71 -21.06 2.17 28.42
CA ALA A 71 -19.70 2.19 27.91
C ALA A 71 -19.11 3.62 28.02
N GLY A 72 -17.96 3.72 28.68
CA GLY A 72 -17.31 5.00 28.98
C GLY A 72 -17.54 5.52 30.41
N ASP A 73 -18.49 4.96 31.14
CA ASP A 73 -18.70 5.20 32.58
C ASP A 73 -17.90 4.18 33.41
N PHE A 74 -17.83 4.40 34.70
CA PHE A 74 -17.17 3.51 35.64
C PHE A 74 -17.93 3.45 36.96
N PHE A 75 -18.47 2.27 37.31
CA PHE A 75 -19.16 2.04 38.57
C PHE A 75 -18.15 1.80 39.70
N ALA A 76 -17.90 2.82 40.48
CA ALA A 76 -16.82 2.84 41.48
C ALA A 76 -17.08 2.00 42.72
N GLN A 77 -18.35 1.66 43.01
CA GLN A 77 -18.74 0.93 44.22
C GLN A 77 -18.57 -0.58 44.01
N GLU A 78 -18.26 -1.30 45.10
CA GLU A 78 -18.31 -2.75 45.09
C GLU A 78 -19.78 -3.20 45.17
N VAL A 79 -20.17 -4.10 44.27
CA VAL A 79 -21.54 -4.65 44.22
C VAL A 79 -21.67 -5.69 45.29
N PRO A 80 -22.57 -5.49 46.29
CA PRO A 80 -22.77 -6.46 47.38
C PRO A 80 -23.51 -7.69 46.86
N GLU A 81 -23.45 -8.78 47.65
CA GLU A 81 -24.22 -10.00 47.40
C GLU A 81 -25.73 -9.68 47.34
N GLY A 82 -26.44 -10.30 46.37
CA GLY A 82 -27.88 -10.04 46.14
C GLY A 82 -28.18 -8.71 45.38
N ALA A 83 -27.17 -7.99 44.91
CA ALA A 83 -27.34 -6.82 44.08
C ALA A 83 -26.81 -7.04 42.67
N ALA A 84 -27.30 -6.25 41.73
CA ALA A 84 -26.88 -6.25 40.33
C ALA A 84 -26.72 -4.82 39.81
N VAL A 85 -25.85 -4.67 38.84
CA VAL A 85 -25.68 -3.42 38.07
C VAL A 85 -26.06 -3.69 36.62
N ARG A 86 -26.88 -2.84 36.03
CA ARG A 86 -27.18 -2.89 34.59
C ARG A 86 -26.00 -2.45 33.82
N LEU A 87 -25.60 -3.24 32.83
CA LEU A 87 -24.47 -2.93 31.96
C LEU A 87 -24.91 -2.86 30.51
N MET A 88 -24.32 -1.90 29.77
CA MET A 88 -24.37 -1.87 28.33
C MET A 88 -23.14 -2.58 27.76
N THR A 89 -23.24 -3.06 26.54
CA THR A 89 -22.13 -3.69 25.79
C THR A 89 -20.86 -2.80 25.84
N GLY A 90 -19.75 -3.36 26.26
CA GLY A 90 -18.48 -2.66 26.42
C GLY A 90 -18.27 -1.96 27.75
N ALA A 91 -19.27 -1.89 28.62
CA ALA A 91 -19.12 -1.34 29.98
C ALA A 91 -18.18 -2.23 30.82
N ALA A 92 -17.42 -1.61 31.72
CA ALA A 92 -16.56 -2.35 32.65
C ALA A 92 -17.39 -3.21 33.59
N ILE A 93 -16.88 -4.38 33.98
CA ILE A 93 -17.56 -5.22 34.98
C ILE A 93 -17.20 -4.69 36.35
N PRO A 94 -18.22 -4.28 37.16
CA PRO A 94 -17.99 -3.75 38.48
C PRO A 94 -17.36 -4.77 39.43
N LYS A 95 -16.60 -4.27 40.39
CA LYS A 95 -16.03 -5.09 41.45
C LYS A 95 -17.14 -5.78 42.24
N GLY A 96 -16.99 -7.08 42.53
CA GLY A 96 -17.99 -7.91 43.17
C GLY A 96 -18.87 -8.68 42.18
N CYS A 97 -18.81 -8.39 40.89
CA CYS A 97 -19.48 -9.12 39.83
C CYS A 97 -18.51 -10.05 39.12
N ASP A 98 -18.95 -11.22 38.71
CA ASP A 98 -18.17 -12.24 38.04
C ASP A 98 -18.89 -12.91 36.85
N CYS A 99 -20.13 -12.47 36.58
CA CYS A 99 -20.90 -12.90 35.41
C CYS A 99 -21.82 -11.78 34.92
N VAL A 100 -22.33 -11.93 33.70
CA VAL A 100 -23.36 -11.07 33.13
C VAL A 100 -24.49 -11.91 32.55
N VAL A 101 -25.75 -11.62 32.95
CA VAL A 101 -26.92 -12.20 32.31
C VAL A 101 -27.45 -11.25 31.26
N ARG A 102 -27.90 -11.77 30.14
CA ARG A 102 -28.51 -10.93 29.06
C ARG A 102 -29.79 -10.28 29.57
N GLN A 103 -30.05 -9.06 29.17
CA GLN A 103 -31.27 -8.35 29.59
C GLN A 103 -32.55 -9.05 29.08
N GLU A 104 -32.48 -9.76 27.93
CA GLU A 104 -33.62 -10.50 27.38
C GLU A 104 -33.96 -11.77 28.14
N ASP A 105 -33.01 -12.29 28.94
CA ASP A 105 -33.15 -13.57 29.64
C ASP A 105 -33.65 -13.41 31.09
N VAL A 106 -33.96 -12.18 31.52
CA VAL A 106 -34.42 -11.85 32.86
C VAL A 106 -35.78 -11.14 32.84
N THR A 107 -36.49 -11.20 33.95
CA THR A 107 -37.69 -10.38 34.16
C THR A 107 -37.35 -9.28 35.17
N VAL A 108 -37.65 -8.04 34.83
CA VAL A 108 -37.50 -6.90 35.73
C VAL A 108 -38.84 -6.70 36.44
N GLN A 109 -38.82 -6.74 37.76
CA GLN A 109 -40.01 -6.52 38.64
C GLN A 109 -39.60 -5.58 39.75
N ASP A 110 -40.29 -4.45 39.86
CA ASP A 110 -39.97 -3.35 40.78
C ASP A 110 -38.52 -2.89 40.53
N GLU A 111 -37.65 -2.91 41.50
CA GLU A 111 -36.21 -2.57 41.37
C GLU A 111 -35.31 -3.81 41.36
N CYS A 112 -35.86 -4.96 41.00
CA CYS A 112 -35.12 -6.22 40.97
C CYS A 112 -35.16 -6.90 39.60
N ILE A 113 -34.14 -7.69 39.33
CA ILE A 113 -34.16 -8.68 38.25
C ILE A 113 -34.43 -10.07 38.82
N LEU A 114 -35.19 -10.85 38.07
CA LEU A 114 -35.44 -12.27 38.35
C LEU A 114 -34.72 -13.11 37.31
N VAL A 115 -33.73 -13.90 37.76
CA VAL A 115 -32.87 -14.74 36.92
C VAL A 115 -33.36 -16.19 37.02
N PRO A 116 -33.91 -16.81 35.96
CA PRO A 116 -34.61 -18.07 35.98
C PRO A 116 -33.72 -19.31 35.85
N TYR A 117 -32.38 -19.18 35.93
CA TYR A 117 -31.43 -20.27 35.81
C TYR A 117 -30.09 -19.94 36.47
N GLU A 118 -29.28 -20.97 36.72
CA GLU A 118 -27.93 -20.78 37.25
C GLU A 118 -26.99 -20.28 36.18
N LEU A 119 -26.15 -19.28 36.51
CA LEU A 119 -25.02 -18.82 35.70
C LEU A 119 -23.72 -19.37 36.25
N HIS A 120 -22.78 -19.58 35.36
CA HIS A 120 -21.43 -19.97 35.72
C HIS A 120 -20.54 -18.75 35.96
N HIS A 121 -19.50 -18.95 36.77
CA HIS A 121 -18.45 -17.97 36.98
C HIS A 121 -17.81 -17.61 35.64
N HIS A 122 -17.69 -16.32 35.33
CA HIS A 122 -17.24 -15.75 34.06
C HIS A 122 -18.14 -16.05 32.85
N GLU A 123 -19.43 -16.32 33.07
CA GLU A 123 -20.39 -16.40 31.98
C GLU A 123 -20.64 -15.00 31.37
N ASN A 124 -20.57 -14.87 30.05
CA ASN A 124 -20.66 -13.60 29.32
C ASN A 124 -19.68 -12.55 29.87
N TYR A 125 -18.40 -12.90 29.93
CA TYR A 125 -17.36 -12.13 30.55
C TYR A 125 -16.17 -11.99 29.58
N CYS A 126 -15.81 -10.79 29.20
CA CYS A 126 -14.70 -10.49 28.33
C CYS A 126 -13.52 -9.98 29.18
N PHE A 127 -12.45 -10.75 29.24
CA PHE A 127 -11.29 -10.43 30.09
C PHE A 127 -10.44 -9.28 29.55
N ALA A 128 -9.83 -8.55 30.46
CA ALA A 128 -8.74 -7.66 30.12
C ALA A 128 -7.63 -8.42 29.36
N GLY A 129 -7.14 -7.83 28.27
CA GLY A 129 -6.10 -8.46 27.45
C GLY A 129 -6.58 -9.65 26.60
N GLU A 130 -7.88 -9.85 26.43
CA GLU A 130 -8.43 -10.94 25.62
C GLU A 130 -7.98 -10.83 24.15
N ASP A 131 -7.89 -9.63 23.60
CA ASP A 131 -7.42 -9.37 22.24
C ASP A 131 -5.88 -9.31 22.20
N VAL A 132 -5.27 -8.45 23.03
CA VAL A 132 -3.82 -8.29 23.10
C VAL A 132 -3.37 -8.08 24.55
N ARG A 133 -2.47 -8.92 25.03
CA ARG A 133 -1.90 -8.78 26.39
C ARG A 133 -0.71 -7.81 26.36
N LYS A 134 -0.52 -7.10 27.46
CA LYS A 134 0.67 -6.29 27.72
C LYS A 134 1.94 -7.11 27.49
N GLY A 135 2.90 -6.53 26.77
CA GLY A 135 4.17 -7.17 26.40
C GLY A 135 4.10 -7.99 25.10
N THR A 136 2.92 -8.15 24.49
CA THR A 136 2.80 -8.83 23.20
C THR A 136 3.39 -7.96 22.09
N LEU A 137 4.17 -8.56 21.19
CA LEU A 137 4.59 -7.96 19.94
C LEU A 137 3.39 -7.89 19.00
N ALA A 138 2.76 -6.72 18.90
CA ALA A 138 1.56 -6.49 18.11
C ALA A 138 1.86 -6.34 16.60
N VAL A 139 2.88 -5.54 16.25
CA VAL A 139 3.34 -5.38 14.86
C VAL A 139 4.85 -5.37 14.82
N LYS A 140 5.43 -6.25 14.01
CA LYS A 140 6.88 -6.41 13.89
C LYS A 140 7.50 -5.30 13.01
N ARG A 141 8.70 -4.86 13.36
CA ARG A 141 9.56 -4.04 12.50
C ARG A 141 9.67 -4.67 11.09
N GLY A 142 9.60 -3.83 10.07
CA GLY A 142 9.69 -4.26 8.68
C GLY A 142 8.35 -4.67 8.07
N THR A 143 7.26 -4.66 8.84
CA THR A 143 5.91 -4.90 8.34
C THR A 143 5.45 -3.71 7.50
N GLU A 144 4.88 -3.99 6.35
CA GLU A 144 4.12 -3.03 5.55
C GLU A 144 2.75 -2.81 6.20
N LEU A 145 2.47 -1.56 6.58
CA LEU A 145 1.29 -1.21 7.35
C LEU A 145 0.03 -1.17 6.47
N THR A 146 -0.89 -2.07 6.73
CA THR A 146 -2.25 -2.10 6.16
C THR A 146 -3.24 -1.38 7.06
N ALA A 147 -4.48 -1.21 6.60
CA ALA A 147 -5.55 -0.65 7.42
C ALA A 147 -5.77 -1.43 8.73
N ALA A 148 -5.66 -2.77 8.70
CA ALA A 148 -5.77 -3.60 9.91
C ALA A 148 -4.64 -3.30 10.91
N HIS A 149 -3.40 -3.14 10.42
CA HIS A 149 -2.27 -2.76 11.28
C HIS A 149 -2.47 -1.37 11.92
N LEU A 150 -3.03 -0.40 11.17
CA LEU A 150 -3.37 0.91 11.75
C LEU A 150 -4.40 0.78 12.86
N GLY A 151 -5.42 -0.08 12.69
CA GLY A 151 -6.42 -0.37 13.72
C GLY A 151 -5.78 -0.94 15.00
N VAL A 152 -4.90 -1.93 14.85
CA VAL A 152 -4.15 -2.52 15.98
C VAL A 152 -3.29 -1.47 16.69
N LEU A 153 -2.52 -0.66 15.95
CA LEU A 153 -1.67 0.38 16.53
C LEU A 153 -2.50 1.47 17.23
N ALA A 154 -3.65 1.83 16.66
CA ALA A 154 -4.58 2.77 17.27
C ALA A 154 -5.18 2.21 18.59
N SER A 155 -5.57 0.92 18.63
CA SER A 155 -6.10 0.29 19.83
C SER A 155 -5.08 0.20 20.97
N LEU A 156 -3.77 0.27 20.62
CA LEU A 156 -2.67 0.38 21.57
C LEU A 156 -2.31 1.84 21.94
N GLY A 157 -3.10 2.82 21.49
CA GLY A 157 -2.93 4.24 21.84
C GLY A 157 -1.84 4.97 21.09
N LEU A 158 -1.31 4.40 19.99
CA LEU A 158 -0.26 5.03 19.20
C LEU A 158 -0.83 6.07 18.23
N GLY A 159 -0.58 7.34 18.49
CA GLY A 159 -1.00 8.45 17.61
C GLY A 159 0.00 8.74 16.49
N THR A 160 1.29 8.41 16.71
CA THR A 160 2.39 8.49 15.75
C THR A 160 3.15 7.19 15.73
N VAL A 161 3.84 6.92 14.63
CA VAL A 161 4.70 5.74 14.49
C VAL A 161 5.95 6.07 13.70
N LYS A 162 7.04 5.36 13.99
CA LYS A 162 8.27 5.44 13.21
C LYS A 162 8.20 4.50 12.04
N VAL A 163 8.43 5.04 10.85
CA VAL A 163 8.39 4.32 9.57
C VAL A 163 9.65 4.60 8.77
N ARG A 164 9.99 3.73 7.83
CA ARG A 164 11.04 4.05 6.86
C ARG A 164 10.63 5.22 6.00
N ARG A 165 11.57 6.12 5.73
CA ARG A 165 11.36 7.26 4.84
C ARG A 165 11.02 6.78 3.44
N ARG A 166 10.08 7.45 2.77
CA ARG A 166 9.77 7.19 1.36
C ARG A 166 10.96 7.55 0.46
N PRO A 167 11.17 6.83 -0.67
CA PRO A 167 12.08 7.27 -1.70
C PRO A 167 11.76 8.69 -2.17
N ARG A 168 12.77 9.54 -2.24
CA ARG A 168 12.69 10.87 -2.86
C ARG A 168 12.96 10.70 -4.34
N ILE A 169 12.04 11.11 -5.17
CA ILE A 169 12.05 10.86 -6.62
C ILE A 169 11.90 12.18 -7.35
N ALA A 170 12.77 12.44 -8.33
CA ALA A 170 12.58 13.53 -9.27
C ALA A 170 12.37 12.99 -10.68
N ILE A 171 11.57 13.70 -11.47
CA ILE A 171 11.25 13.35 -12.85
C ILE A 171 11.32 14.58 -13.75
N ALA A 172 11.99 14.45 -14.90
CA ALA A 172 12.09 15.45 -15.94
C ALA A 172 11.96 14.83 -17.32
N SER A 173 11.68 15.64 -18.34
CA SER A 173 11.77 15.24 -19.73
C SER A 173 12.86 16.02 -20.46
N THR A 174 13.43 15.46 -21.51
CA THR A 174 14.30 16.18 -22.46
C THR A 174 13.67 16.17 -23.84
N GLY A 175 13.84 17.26 -24.59
CA GLY A 175 13.34 17.40 -25.93
C GLY A 175 12.91 18.83 -26.25
N ASP A 176 13.59 19.49 -27.16
CA ASP A 176 13.21 20.83 -27.60
C ASP A 176 11.82 20.86 -28.27
N GLU A 177 11.34 19.72 -28.78
CA GLU A 177 10.00 19.59 -29.36
C GLU A 177 8.87 19.66 -28.32
N LEU A 178 9.18 19.48 -27.04
CA LEU A 178 8.17 19.36 -25.98
C LEU A 178 7.64 20.73 -25.52
N VAL A 179 6.35 20.78 -25.22
CA VAL A 179 5.68 21.87 -24.49
C VAL A 179 4.81 21.28 -23.38
N LEU A 180 4.54 22.05 -22.34
CA LEU A 180 3.66 21.60 -21.27
C LEU A 180 2.18 21.71 -21.69
N PRO A 181 1.31 20.80 -21.24
CA PRO A 181 -0.13 20.94 -21.41
C PRO A 181 -0.63 22.29 -20.86
N GLY A 182 -1.50 22.94 -21.64
CA GLY A 182 -2.01 24.28 -21.33
C GLY A 182 -1.25 25.39 -22.08
N GLU A 183 -0.04 25.14 -22.57
CA GLU A 183 0.68 26.08 -23.42
C GLU A 183 0.22 25.98 -24.90
N PRO A 184 0.29 27.09 -25.67
CA PRO A 184 -0.07 27.05 -27.08
C PRO A 184 0.86 26.12 -27.88
N LEU A 185 0.27 25.21 -28.65
CA LEU A 185 1.02 24.31 -29.55
C LEU A 185 1.48 25.06 -30.77
N ARG A 186 2.81 25.08 -31.03
CA ARG A 186 3.44 25.68 -32.19
C ARG A 186 3.84 24.61 -33.21
N PRO A 187 4.01 24.93 -34.47
CA PRO A 187 4.53 23.99 -35.48
C PRO A 187 5.82 23.31 -35.03
N GLY A 188 5.91 22.00 -35.20
CA GLY A 188 7.05 21.18 -34.78
C GLY A 188 7.10 20.85 -33.26
N LYS A 189 6.13 21.28 -32.49
CA LYS A 189 6.03 20.98 -31.06
C LYS A 189 4.96 19.93 -30.78
N ILE A 190 5.13 19.19 -29.68
CA ILE A 190 4.18 18.21 -29.15
C ILE A 190 4.05 18.40 -27.65
N TYR A 191 2.90 18.01 -27.08
CA TYR A 191 2.72 18.04 -25.65
C TYR A 191 3.51 16.93 -24.94
N ASN A 192 4.11 17.26 -23.81
CA ASN A 192 4.85 16.34 -22.96
C ASN A 192 3.89 15.40 -22.20
N SER A 193 3.50 14.30 -22.81
CA SER A 193 2.64 13.29 -22.18
C SER A 193 3.41 12.35 -21.24
N ASN A 194 4.69 12.08 -21.53
CA ASN A 194 5.50 11.15 -20.75
C ASN A 194 5.63 11.56 -19.29
N LEU A 195 5.89 12.85 -19.06
CA LEU A 195 6.01 13.40 -17.71
C LEU A 195 4.77 13.14 -16.86
N TYR A 196 3.59 13.31 -17.47
CA TYR A 196 2.32 13.12 -16.78
C TYR A 196 1.99 11.65 -16.54
N VAL A 197 2.27 10.78 -17.52
CA VAL A 197 2.07 9.32 -17.35
C VAL A 197 2.93 8.80 -16.22
N LEU A 198 4.23 9.15 -16.21
CA LEU A 198 5.14 8.62 -15.18
C LEU A 198 4.90 9.24 -13.81
N ALA A 199 4.58 10.54 -13.74
CA ALA A 199 4.21 11.19 -12.49
C ALA A 199 2.89 10.63 -11.92
N GLY A 200 1.90 10.40 -12.79
CA GLY A 200 0.65 9.74 -12.41
C GLY A 200 0.90 8.34 -11.88
N ARG A 201 1.69 7.55 -12.60
CA ARG A 201 2.00 6.18 -12.19
C ARG A 201 2.77 6.09 -10.87
N LEU A 202 3.72 7.00 -10.64
CA LEU A 202 4.39 7.10 -9.35
C LEU A 202 3.41 7.38 -8.22
N ARG A 203 2.42 8.27 -8.43
CA ARG A 203 1.39 8.58 -7.44
C ARG A 203 0.46 7.40 -7.18
N GLU A 204 0.04 6.66 -8.20
CA GLU A 204 -0.73 5.41 -8.05
C GLU A 204 0.01 4.37 -7.20
N LEU A 205 1.34 4.30 -7.32
CA LEU A 205 2.21 3.44 -6.51
C LEU A 205 2.49 4.02 -5.10
N GLY A 206 1.90 5.17 -4.75
CA GLY A 206 2.03 5.81 -3.44
C GLY A 206 3.29 6.66 -3.25
N PHE A 207 3.96 7.07 -4.34
CA PHE A 207 5.12 7.96 -4.30
C PHE A 207 4.75 9.38 -4.73
N GLY A 208 5.38 10.39 -4.12
CA GLY A 208 5.23 11.80 -4.47
C GLY A 208 6.46 12.29 -5.23
N PRO A 209 6.49 12.24 -6.57
CA PRO A 209 7.65 12.72 -7.32
C PRO A 209 7.69 14.26 -7.38
N GLU A 210 8.92 14.80 -7.36
CA GLU A 210 9.22 16.17 -7.76
C GLU A 210 9.19 16.26 -9.28
N VAL A 211 8.23 16.98 -9.84
CA VAL A 211 8.04 17.12 -11.29
C VAL A 211 8.76 18.37 -11.77
N LEU A 212 9.90 18.19 -12.46
CA LEU A 212 10.85 19.26 -12.77
C LEU A 212 10.65 19.88 -14.17
N GLY A 213 9.69 19.36 -14.95
CA GLY A 213 9.38 19.89 -16.27
C GLY A 213 10.32 19.40 -17.38
N ILE A 214 10.66 20.30 -18.30
CA ILE A 214 11.43 19.98 -19.51
C ILE A 214 12.84 20.57 -19.37
N LEU A 215 13.85 19.71 -19.50
CA LEU A 215 15.25 20.10 -19.57
C LEU A 215 15.64 20.43 -21.01
N PRO A 216 16.50 21.44 -21.24
CA PRO A 216 16.96 21.77 -22.57
C PRO A 216 17.83 20.66 -23.18
N ASP A 217 17.84 20.52 -24.51
CA ASP A 217 18.70 19.60 -25.25
C ASP A 217 20.18 20.10 -25.31
N ASP A 218 20.66 20.57 -24.15
CA ASP A 218 22.04 20.99 -23.90
C ASP A 218 22.63 20.11 -22.81
N ALA A 219 23.58 19.27 -23.18
CA ALA A 219 24.15 18.29 -22.25
C ALA A 219 24.84 18.92 -21.03
N ALA A 220 25.45 20.10 -21.18
CA ALA A 220 26.12 20.75 -20.06
C ALA A 220 25.13 21.33 -19.07
N LYS A 221 24.08 21.98 -19.56
CA LYS A 221 23.03 22.55 -18.73
C LYS A 221 22.22 21.43 -18.02
N ALA A 222 21.83 20.39 -18.78
CA ALA A 222 21.12 19.24 -18.21
C ALA A 222 21.96 18.52 -17.15
N ALA A 223 23.26 18.30 -17.40
CA ALA A 223 24.19 17.71 -16.44
C ALA A 223 24.30 18.53 -15.16
N SER A 224 24.48 19.84 -15.27
CA SER A 224 24.56 20.75 -14.11
C SER A 224 23.25 20.73 -13.32
N PHE A 225 22.11 20.75 -14.01
CA PHE A 225 20.80 20.69 -13.36
C PHE A 225 20.61 19.37 -12.58
N ILE A 226 20.84 18.21 -13.22
CA ILE A 226 20.69 16.90 -12.60
C ILE A 226 21.68 16.72 -11.43
N ALA A 227 22.93 17.19 -11.60
CA ALA A 227 23.93 17.14 -10.53
C ALA A 227 23.49 17.91 -9.27
N GLY A 228 22.74 18.99 -9.41
CA GLY A 228 22.16 19.74 -8.29
C GLY A 228 21.08 18.98 -7.49
N TRP A 229 20.62 17.83 -8.00
CA TRP A 229 19.65 16.95 -7.34
C TRP A 229 20.29 15.72 -6.68
N ARG A 230 21.59 15.49 -6.85
CA ARG A 230 22.31 14.29 -6.41
C ARG A 230 22.09 13.93 -4.95
N GLU A 231 22.05 14.92 -4.04
CA GLU A 231 21.87 14.72 -2.61
C GLU A 231 20.41 14.88 -2.14
N LYS A 232 19.53 15.34 -3.05
CA LYS A 232 18.15 15.64 -2.73
C LYS A 232 17.22 14.46 -3.01
N VAL A 233 17.57 13.60 -3.96
CA VAL A 233 16.74 12.47 -4.38
C VAL A 233 17.52 11.15 -4.38
N ASP A 234 16.80 10.07 -4.21
CA ASP A 234 17.33 8.71 -4.25
C ASP A 234 17.24 8.14 -5.67
N LEU A 235 16.25 8.62 -6.46
CA LEU A 235 16.01 8.21 -7.83
C LEU A 235 15.71 9.44 -8.71
N PHE A 236 16.43 9.56 -9.83
CA PHE A 236 16.18 10.57 -10.82
C PHE A 236 15.73 9.93 -12.14
N LEU A 237 14.54 10.25 -12.60
CA LEU A 237 13.98 9.73 -13.85
C LEU A 237 14.01 10.80 -14.93
N THR A 238 14.42 10.42 -16.15
CA THR A 238 14.25 11.27 -17.32
C THR A 238 13.57 10.51 -18.44
N THR A 239 12.92 11.24 -19.36
CA THR A 239 12.39 10.70 -20.61
C THR A 239 12.94 11.48 -21.78
N GLY A 240 13.29 10.77 -22.87
CA GLY A 240 13.92 11.36 -24.05
C GLY A 240 15.45 11.35 -23.99
N GLY A 241 16.08 11.65 -25.12
CA GLY A 241 17.53 11.84 -25.27
C GLY A 241 18.41 10.60 -25.04
N VAL A 242 17.90 9.37 -25.20
CA VAL A 242 18.62 8.12 -24.86
C VAL A 242 18.99 7.24 -26.03
N SER A 243 18.66 7.62 -27.29
CA SER A 243 18.94 6.82 -28.48
C SER A 243 20.31 7.17 -29.09
N VAL A 244 20.40 7.21 -30.39
CA VAL A 244 21.66 7.46 -31.14
C VAL A 244 21.61 8.74 -32.01
N GLY A 245 20.56 9.54 -31.86
CA GLY A 245 20.39 10.79 -32.59
C GLY A 245 21.33 11.89 -32.12
N LYS A 246 21.51 12.93 -32.96
CA LYS A 246 22.36 14.09 -32.61
C LYS A 246 21.91 14.85 -31.37
N LYS A 247 20.63 14.74 -31.01
CA LYS A 247 20.00 15.36 -29.83
C LYS A 247 19.86 14.41 -28.62
N ASP A 248 20.45 13.22 -28.70
CA ASP A 248 20.41 12.26 -27.59
C ASP A 248 21.49 12.59 -26.55
N ILE A 249 21.20 13.61 -25.75
CA ILE A 249 22.17 14.24 -24.84
C ILE A 249 22.49 13.38 -23.60
N MET A 250 21.65 12.41 -23.21
CA MET A 250 21.80 11.71 -21.97
C MET A 250 23.08 10.88 -21.84
N HIS A 251 23.68 10.45 -22.97
CA HIS A 251 24.98 9.80 -22.93
C HIS A 251 26.09 10.73 -22.43
N GLU A 252 26.07 11.98 -22.90
CA GLU A 252 27.02 13.00 -22.49
C GLU A 252 26.74 13.48 -21.06
N VAL A 253 25.48 13.69 -20.72
CA VAL A 253 25.04 14.04 -19.36
C VAL A 253 25.60 13.04 -18.37
N VAL A 254 25.37 11.75 -18.59
CA VAL A 254 25.82 10.68 -17.66
C VAL A 254 27.34 10.63 -17.53
N ARG A 255 28.10 10.84 -18.64
CA ARG A 255 29.57 10.92 -18.57
C ARG A 255 30.07 12.05 -17.67
N ARG A 256 29.31 13.16 -17.58
CA ARG A 256 29.69 14.34 -16.78
C ARG A 256 29.36 14.18 -15.30
N ILE A 257 28.28 13.48 -14.96
CA ILE A 257 27.75 13.46 -13.59
C ILE A 257 27.95 12.15 -12.84
N GLY A 258 28.22 11.04 -13.52
CA GLY A 258 28.25 9.75 -12.87
C GLY A 258 28.78 8.61 -13.71
N THR A 259 28.41 7.41 -13.33
CA THR A 259 28.84 6.16 -13.99
C THR A 259 27.64 5.47 -14.62
N ARG A 260 27.73 5.20 -15.91
CA ARG A 260 26.72 4.43 -16.62
C ARG A 260 26.81 2.95 -16.24
N LEU A 261 25.71 2.38 -15.76
CA LEU A 261 25.59 0.95 -15.44
C LEU A 261 25.36 0.13 -16.70
N PHE A 262 24.41 0.58 -17.53
CA PHE A 262 24.19 0.00 -18.87
C PHE A 262 23.49 1.01 -19.79
N TRP A 263 23.52 0.69 -21.08
CA TRP A 263 22.75 1.32 -22.13
C TRP A 263 22.14 0.25 -23.01
N ARG A 264 20.85 0.39 -23.28
CA ARG A 264 19.97 -0.54 -24.00
C ARG A 264 19.68 -1.83 -23.23
N VAL A 265 18.47 -2.30 -23.47
CA VAL A 265 17.97 -3.60 -23.02
C VAL A 265 17.37 -4.34 -24.21
N CYS A 266 17.44 -5.68 -24.20
CA CYS A 266 16.96 -6.51 -25.30
C CYS A 266 15.44 -6.75 -25.22
N ILE A 267 14.66 -5.67 -25.20
CA ILE A 267 13.18 -5.71 -25.16
C ILE A 267 12.58 -4.81 -26.24
N LYS A 268 11.34 -5.06 -26.60
CA LYS A 268 10.51 -4.23 -27.49
C LYS A 268 9.11 -4.06 -26.86
N PRO A 269 8.61 -2.79 -26.73
CA PRO A 269 9.27 -1.52 -26.97
C PRO A 269 10.23 -1.14 -25.83
N GLY A 270 11.01 -0.04 -26.02
CA GLY A 270 11.81 0.57 -24.96
C GLY A 270 13.27 0.10 -24.88
N ALA A 271 13.82 -0.49 -25.95
CA ALA A 271 15.22 -0.88 -25.97
C ALA A 271 16.19 0.25 -25.58
N PRO A 272 16.07 1.52 -26.06
CA PRO A 272 16.90 2.63 -25.59
C PRO A 272 16.51 3.03 -24.15
N VAL A 273 17.37 2.71 -23.21
CA VAL A 273 17.29 3.12 -21.82
C VAL A 273 18.71 3.24 -21.26
N ILE A 274 18.99 4.23 -20.43
CA ILE A 274 20.27 4.38 -19.73
C ILE A 274 20.01 4.27 -18.23
N ALA A 275 20.75 3.41 -17.56
CA ALA A 275 20.83 3.39 -16.10
C ALA A 275 22.21 3.86 -15.66
N TYR A 276 22.28 4.67 -14.60
CA TYR A 276 23.52 5.24 -14.10
C TYR A 276 23.44 5.52 -12.59
N THR A 277 24.59 5.72 -11.98
CA THR A 277 24.71 6.22 -10.62
C THR A 277 25.41 7.58 -10.63
N ALA A 278 25.00 8.46 -9.73
CA ALA A 278 25.68 9.75 -9.50
C ALA A 278 25.77 9.99 -7.99
N GLY A 279 26.87 9.53 -7.37
CA GLY A 279 26.94 9.35 -5.93
C GLY A 279 26.00 8.25 -5.47
N ASP A 280 25.17 8.54 -4.46
CA ASP A 280 24.14 7.61 -3.98
C ASP A 280 22.83 7.67 -4.79
N MET A 281 22.67 8.67 -5.65
CA MET A 281 21.50 8.81 -6.53
C MET A 281 21.55 7.78 -7.66
N LEU A 282 20.48 7.01 -7.85
CA LEU A 282 20.24 6.17 -9.01
C LEU A 282 19.53 7.00 -10.10
N GLY A 283 19.99 6.91 -11.34
CA GLY A 283 19.36 7.55 -12.48
C GLY A 283 18.87 6.54 -13.51
N ILE A 284 17.67 6.74 -14.03
CA ILE A 284 17.11 5.96 -15.14
C ILE A 284 16.55 6.91 -16.18
N ALA A 285 17.17 6.89 -17.37
CA ALA A 285 16.71 7.66 -18.51
C ALA A 285 15.96 6.74 -19.48
N LEU A 286 14.68 7.02 -19.67
CA LEU A 286 13.73 6.22 -20.43
C LEU A 286 13.58 6.78 -21.86
N SER A 287 13.02 5.97 -22.76
CA SER A 287 12.73 6.34 -24.14
C SER A 287 11.82 7.57 -24.25
N GLY A 288 11.98 8.36 -25.32
CA GLY A 288 11.05 9.45 -25.67
C GLY A 288 9.68 8.96 -26.18
N ASN A 289 9.60 7.76 -26.77
CA ASN A 289 8.33 7.20 -27.21
C ASN A 289 7.41 6.89 -26.03
N PRO A 290 6.16 7.40 -26.01
CA PRO A 290 5.31 7.38 -24.83
C PRO A 290 5.06 5.99 -24.24
N PHE A 291 4.58 5.04 -25.06
CA PHE A 291 4.33 3.69 -24.53
C PHE A 291 5.65 2.94 -24.22
N ALA A 292 6.72 3.20 -24.96
CA ALA A 292 8.02 2.62 -24.65
C ALA A 292 8.54 3.08 -23.29
N SER A 293 8.37 4.37 -22.98
CA SER A 293 8.70 4.94 -21.66
C SER A 293 7.87 4.29 -20.55
N TYR A 294 6.56 4.17 -20.76
CA TYR A 294 5.65 3.54 -19.79
C TYR A 294 6.01 2.08 -19.56
N ALA A 295 6.18 1.28 -20.61
CA ALA A 295 6.54 -0.14 -20.49
C ALA A 295 7.88 -0.34 -19.77
N THR A 296 8.91 0.45 -20.10
CA THR A 296 10.21 0.35 -19.42
C THR A 296 10.17 0.87 -17.99
N PHE A 297 9.31 1.83 -17.67
CA PHE A 297 9.05 2.21 -16.29
C PHE A 297 8.52 1.00 -15.49
N GLU A 298 7.48 0.32 -15.99
CA GLU A 298 6.91 -0.86 -15.29
C GLU A 298 7.94 -1.99 -15.14
N LEU A 299 8.74 -2.24 -16.17
CA LEU A 299 9.66 -3.37 -16.18
C LEU A 299 10.98 -3.12 -15.45
N LEU A 300 11.47 -1.88 -15.40
CA LEU A 300 12.78 -1.54 -14.86
C LEU A 300 12.71 -0.62 -13.64
N THR A 301 11.87 0.42 -13.68
CA THR A 301 11.80 1.42 -12.61
C THR A 301 10.97 0.91 -11.44
N ARG A 302 9.84 0.28 -11.69
CA ARG A 302 8.95 -0.23 -10.65
C ARG A 302 9.64 -1.26 -9.72
N PRO A 303 10.41 -2.26 -10.20
CA PRO A 303 11.22 -3.12 -9.33
C PRO A 303 12.24 -2.37 -8.47
N VAL A 304 12.86 -1.31 -9.02
CA VAL A 304 13.78 -0.44 -8.27
C VAL A 304 13.05 0.30 -7.15
N LEU A 305 11.86 0.83 -7.43
CA LEU A 305 11.02 1.50 -6.43
C LEU A 305 10.62 0.54 -5.31
N ALA A 306 10.23 -0.69 -5.65
CA ALA A 306 9.92 -1.74 -4.68
C ALA A 306 11.13 -2.03 -3.76
N ALA A 307 12.32 -2.13 -4.34
CA ALA A 307 13.56 -2.39 -3.61
C ALA A 307 13.98 -1.19 -2.73
N LEU A 308 13.95 0.05 -3.26
CA LEU A 308 14.23 1.27 -2.51
C LEU A 308 13.32 1.42 -1.29
N ALA A 309 12.01 1.26 -1.49
CA ALA A 309 11.00 1.39 -0.45
C ALA A 309 10.93 0.18 0.49
N GLY A 310 11.42 -0.98 0.04
CA GLY A 310 11.23 -2.26 0.74
C GLY A 310 9.77 -2.71 0.75
N ARG A 311 8.97 -2.35 -0.27
CA ARG A 311 7.55 -2.62 -0.40
C ARG A 311 7.28 -3.70 -1.45
N SER A 312 6.63 -4.78 -1.02
CA SER A 312 6.29 -5.91 -1.90
C SER A 312 5.07 -5.62 -2.78
N ASP A 313 4.14 -4.78 -2.33
CA ASP A 313 2.94 -4.38 -3.07
C ASP A 313 3.25 -3.54 -4.32
N VAL A 314 4.39 -2.82 -4.30
CA VAL A 314 4.89 -2.05 -5.45
C VAL A 314 5.43 -2.96 -6.55
N ALA A 315 5.93 -4.16 -6.24
CA ALA A 315 6.38 -5.12 -7.23
C ALA A 315 5.25 -5.50 -8.19
N TYR A 316 5.58 -5.71 -9.46
CA TYR A 316 4.57 -6.16 -10.40
C TYR A 316 4.09 -7.59 -10.09
N ARG A 317 2.82 -7.87 -10.40
CA ARG A 317 2.23 -9.20 -10.26
C ARG A 317 2.24 -9.90 -11.61
N ALA A 318 2.76 -11.14 -11.64
CA ALA A 318 2.65 -11.99 -12.81
C ALA A 318 1.21 -12.48 -13.00
N ALA A 319 0.77 -12.57 -14.25
CA ALA A 319 -0.49 -13.18 -14.63
C ALA A 319 -0.25 -14.19 -15.75
N GLU A 320 -1.06 -15.24 -15.77
CA GLU A 320 -1.13 -16.19 -16.89
C GLU A 320 -2.54 -16.24 -17.42
N GLY A 321 -2.70 -16.45 -18.73
CA GLY A 321 -4.01 -16.47 -19.35
C GLY A 321 -3.92 -16.81 -20.83
N PHE A 322 -5.00 -16.62 -21.54
CA PHE A 322 -5.12 -16.94 -22.96
C PHE A 322 -5.31 -15.68 -23.78
N LEU A 323 -4.77 -15.66 -25.00
CA LEU A 323 -5.02 -14.57 -25.95
C LEU A 323 -6.45 -14.63 -26.47
N ALA A 324 -7.17 -13.50 -26.41
CA ALA A 324 -8.46 -13.34 -27.06
C ALA A 324 -8.31 -13.37 -28.58
N ASP A 325 -7.29 -12.69 -29.10
CA ASP A 325 -7.02 -12.46 -30.51
C ASP A 325 -5.66 -12.99 -30.91
N ALA A 326 -5.49 -13.29 -32.22
CA ALA A 326 -4.19 -13.68 -32.75
C ALA A 326 -3.20 -12.51 -32.75
N PHE A 327 -1.94 -12.78 -32.50
CA PHE A 327 -0.84 -11.84 -32.68
C PHE A 327 0.06 -12.32 -33.86
N PRO A 328 -0.14 -11.76 -35.09
CA PRO A 328 0.42 -12.32 -36.31
C PRO A 328 1.90 -11.99 -36.56
N LYS A 329 2.55 -11.24 -35.65
CA LYS A 329 3.94 -10.80 -35.83
C LYS A 329 4.91 -11.71 -35.08
N PRO A 330 5.94 -12.29 -35.72
CA PRO A 330 6.97 -13.03 -34.99
C PRO A 330 7.78 -12.10 -34.10
N SER A 331 8.32 -12.63 -33.01
CA SER A 331 9.11 -11.89 -32.02
C SER A 331 10.55 -12.34 -32.02
N TYR A 332 11.39 -11.70 -32.85
CA TYR A 332 12.84 -11.99 -32.88
C TYR A 332 13.56 -11.63 -31.57
N GLY A 333 13.06 -10.63 -30.82
CA GLY A 333 13.52 -10.28 -29.49
C GLY A 333 12.35 -10.35 -28.49
N ARG A 334 12.66 -10.37 -27.18
CA ARG A 334 11.61 -10.34 -26.13
C ARG A 334 10.72 -9.13 -26.29
N ARG A 335 9.42 -9.32 -26.32
CA ARG A 335 8.43 -8.27 -26.60
C ARG A 335 7.41 -8.18 -25.50
N PHE A 336 7.08 -6.94 -25.13
CA PHE A 336 6.00 -6.65 -24.19
C PHE A 336 4.89 -5.91 -24.92
N ILE A 337 3.67 -6.46 -24.86
CA ILE A 337 2.51 -5.91 -25.57
C ILE A 337 1.49 -5.51 -24.53
N ARG A 338 0.99 -4.26 -24.62
CA ARG A 338 -0.11 -3.82 -23.78
C ARG A 338 -1.35 -4.64 -24.05
N ALA A 339 -2.09 -4.96 -23.00
CA ALA A 339 -3.32 -5.72 -23.08
C ALA A 339 -4.28 -5.32 -21.96
N HIS A 340 -5.54 -5.55 -22.20
CA HIS A 340 -6.51 -5.66 -21.13
C HIS A 340 -6.57 -7.11 -20.66
N TYR A 341 -6.43 -7.32 -19.35
CA TYR A 341 -6.53 -8.63 -18.72
C TYR A 341 -7.74 -8.68 -17.79
N ALA A 342 -8.62 -9.63 -18.06
CA ALA A 342 -9.77 -9.94 -17.23
C ALA A 342 -10.08 -11.44 -17.33
N ASP A 343 -10.45 -12.07 -16.25
CA ASP A 343 -10.94 -13.46 -16.17
C ASP A 343 -10.04 -14.49 -16.90
N GLY A 344 -8.72 -14.29 -16.82
CA GLY A 344 -7.75 -15.17 -17.47
C GLY A 344 -7.57 -14.94 -18.98
N ILE A 345 -8.14 -13.86 -19.52
CA ILE A 345 -8.05 -13.51 -20.95
C ILE A 345 -7.28 -12.22 -21.14
N PHE A 346 -6.34 -12.22 -22.10
CA PHE A 346 -5.61 -11.05 -22.57
C PHE A 346 -6.16 -10.58 -23.91
N SER A 347 -6.69 -9.36 -23.98
CA SER A 347 -7.15 -8.71 -25.21
C SER A 347 -6.16 -7.63 -25.64
N ILE A 348 -5.66 -7.71 -26.88
CA ILE A 348 -4.67 -6.76 -27.42
C ILE A 348 -5.43 -5.67 -28.19
N PRO A 349 -5.20 -4.36 -27.88
CA PRO A 349 -5.84 -3.29 -28.64
C PRO A 349 -5.29 -3.25 -30.08
N ALA A 350 -6.16 -2.87 -31.03
CA ALA A 350 -5.81 -2.79 -32.46
C ALA A 350 -4.58 -1.88 -32.72
N GLN A 351 -4.51 -0.75 -32.03
CA GLN A 351 -3.35 0.15 -32.08
C GLN A 351 -2.41 -0.15 -30.91
N HIS A 352 -1.26 -0.72 -31.19
CA HIS A 352 -0.27 -1.10 -30.16
C HIS A 352 1.18 -0.68 -30.49
N ASP A 353 1.35 0.35 -31.34
CA ASP A 353 2.67 0.91 -31.65
C ASP A 353 3.28 1.64 -30.45
N SER A 354 4.64 1.70 -30.41
CA SER A 354 5.38 2.28 -29.27
C SER A 354 5.14 3.78 -29.06
N GLY A 355 4.74 4.50 -30.10
CA GLY A 355 4.40 5.91 -30.04
C GLY A 355 2.96 6.19 -29.62
N SER A 356 2.06 5.19 -29.70
CA SER A 356 0.65 5.36 -29.34
C SER A 356 0.44 5.19 -27.83
N LEU A 357 -0.04 6.25 -27.17
CA LEU A 357 -0.43 6.23 -25.76
C LEU A 357 -1.93 5.97 -25.58
N PHE A 358 -2.74 6.40 -26.55
CA PHE A 358 -4.21 6.35 -26.43
C PHE A 358 -4.74 4.95 -26.07
N SER A 359 -4.23 3.91 -26.73
CA SER A 359 -4.63 2.53 -26.48
C SER A 359 -4.10 1.97 -25.14
N ALA A 360 -3.16 2.64 -24.49
CA ALA A 360 -2.67 2.22 -23.17
C ALA A 360 -3.67 2.56 -22.05
N ALA A 361 -4.51 3.57 -22.23
CA ALA A 361 -5.48 4.01 -21.21
C ALA A 361 -6.50 2.91 -20.82
N GLY A 362 -6.80 1.97 -21.72
CA GLY A 362 -7.67 0.82 -21.45
C GLY A 362 -6.94 -0.48 -21.07
N CYS A 363 -5.62 -0.43 -20.89
CA CYS A 363 -4.80 -1.61 -20.61
C CYS A 363 -4.36 -1.65 -19.16
N ASN A 364 -4.37 -2.84 -18.57
CA ASN A 364 -3.94 -3.11 -17.21
C ASN A 364 -2.85 -4.20 -17.11
N ALA A 365 -2.30 -4.62 -18.27
CA ALA A 365 -1.29 -5.67 -18.33
C ALA A 365 -0.31 -5.46 -19.50
N LEU A 366 0.88 -6.06 -19.37
CA LEU A 366 1.84 -6.27 -20.43
C LEU A 366 2.00 -7.76 -20.66
N ILE A 367 1.67 -8.25 -21.85
CA ILE A 367 1.95 -9.64 -22.26
C ILE A 367 3.45 -9.75 -22.52
N ASP A 368 4.10 -10.76 -21.95
CA ASP A 368 5.51 -11.08 -22.15
C ASP A 368 5.67 -12.15 -23.24
N ILE A 369 6.15 -11.78 -24.39
CA ILE A 369 6.42 -12.69 -25.49
C ILE A 369 7.93 -12.94 -25.58
N PRO A 370 8.41 -14.16 -25.32
CA PRO A 370 9.83 -14.52 -25.41
C PRO A 370 10.42 -14.26 -26.81
N ALA A 371 11.74 -14.07 -26.87
CA ALA A 371 12.46 -14.02 -28.14
C ALA A 371 12.34 -15.35 -28.88
N GLY A 372 12.26 -15.29 -30.21
CA GLY A 372 12.11 -16.48 -31.07
C GLY A 372 10.68 -17.04 -31.12
N THR A 373 9.67 -16.33 -30.58
CA THR A 373 8.29 -16.78 -30.65
C THR A 373 7.71 -16.52 -32.03
N GLU A 374 7.17 -17.55 -32.65
CA GLU A 374 6.39 -17.47 -33.88
C GLU A 374 5.06 -16.72 -33.69
N PRO A 375 4.34 -16.36 -34.77
CA PRO A 375 3.02 -15.76 -34.67
C PRO A 375 2.10 -16.56 -33.75
N LEU A 376 1.39 -15.87 -32.86
CA LEU A 376 0.50 -16.50 -31.88
C LEU A 376 -0.94 -16.47 -32.40
N VAL A 377 -1.65 -17.59 -32.23
CA VAL A 377 -3.07 -17.70 -32.54
C VAL A 377 -3.93 -17.36 -31.33
N ALA A 378 -5.20 -17.03 -31.54
CA ALA A 378 -6.17 -16.89 -30.46
C ALA A 378 -6.24 -18.19 -29.62
N GLY A 379 -6.44 -18.05 -28.32
CA GLY A 379 -6.42 -19.18 -27.39
C GLY A 379 -5.02 -19.64 -26.96
N THR A 380 -3.94 -19.03 -27.48
CA THR A 380 -2.59 -19.34 -27.01
C THR A 380 -2.41 -18.91 -25.55
N ARG A 381 -1.89 -19.79 -24.70
CA ARG A 381 -1.53 -19.45 -23.32
C ARG A 381 -0.28 -18.59 -23.30
N VAL A 382 -0.37 -17.47 -22.61
CA VAL A 382 0.71 -16.47 -22.46
C VAL A 382 0.88 -16.04 -21.03
N LYS A 383 2.05 -15.46 -20.75
CA LYS A 383 2.35 -14.81 -19.47
C LYS A 383 2.34 -13.31 -19.65
N GLY A 384 2.08 -12.61 -18.56
CA GLY A 384 2.13 -11.16 -18.53
C GLY A 384 2.40 -10.62 -17.13
N VAL A 385 2.55 -9.31 -17.06
CA VAL A 385 2.66 -8.55 -15.81
C VAL A 385 1.49 -7.61 -15.71
N LEU A 386 0.86 -7.55 -14.54
CA LEU A 386 -0.21 -6.61 -14.23
C LEU A 386 0.39 -5.25 -13.86
N LEU A 387 -0.24 -4.20 -14.40
CA LEU A 387 0.16 -2.81 -14.20
C LEU A 387 -0.39 -2.25 -12.90
#